data_55667bfb047b723f12943570c1d014f3
#
_entry.id   55667bfb047b723f12943570c1d014f3
#
_cell.length_a   1.000
_cell.length_b   1.000
_cell.length_c   1.000
_cell.angle_alpha   90.00
_cell.angle_beta   90.00
_cell.angle_gamma   90.00
#
_symmetry.space_group_name_H-M   'P 1'
#
loop_
_entity.id
_entity.type
_entity.pdbx_description
1 polymer ?
#
loop_
_entity_poly.entity_id
_entity_poly.type
_entity_poly.pdbx_seq_one_letter_code
_entity_poly.pdbx_strand_id
1 'polypeptide(L)'
;MKQAISLATVGLVVGTIITIGGFTAYALDKPILNLAGFFYGIPVVLIALALKTSELKPVPWTVPTSAAVLALREKQATKTQNQIRKDVTRFRYGQDRHLDDALARLGLGAKDDDRPMLAGLREVDTGGSYALVLEFESPKVPLEVWESKQEKMEKFFGPNVRVEIKPATSGAATEPEPRIEVAIITQA
;
A
#
# COMPACT_ATOMS: atom_id res chain seq x y z
N MET A 1 10.52 10.40 6.56
CA MET A 1 9.34 9.85 5.84
C MET A 1 8.08 10.41 6.47
N LYS A 2 7.17 11.03 5.71
CA LYS A 2 5.85 11.42 6.24
C LYS A 2 5.03 10.15 6.44
N GLN A 3 4.58 9.89 7.66
CA GLN A 3 3.63 8.80 7.90
C GLN A 3 2.32 9.09 7.15
N ALA A 4 1.81 8.09 6.46
CA ALA A 4 0.49 8.20 5.84
C ALA A 4 -0.57 8.31 6.95
N ILE A 5 -1.51 9.23 6.78
CA ILE A 5 -2.58 9.47 7.76
C ILE A 5 -3.83 8.72 7.30
N SER A 6 -4.38 7.89 8.18
CA SER A 6 -5.64 7.19 7.94
C SER A 6 -6.82 8.15 8.08
N LEU A 7 -7.60 8.30 7.02
CA LEU A 7 -8.83 9.10 7.05
C LEU A 7 -9.86 8.53 8.03
N ALA A 8 -9.95 7.20 8.11
CA ALA A 8 -10.81 6.51 9.08
C ALA A 8 -10.42 6.85 10.53
N THR A 9 -9.12 6.85 10.83
CA THR A 9 -8.64 7.20 12.18
C THR A 9 -8.94 8.67 12.51
N VAL A 10 -8.72 9.59 11.58
CA VAL A 10 -9.07 11.01 11.76
C VAL A 10 -10.58 11.17 11.99
N GLY A 11 -11.41 10.53 11.16
CA GLY A 11 -12.86 10.54 11.32
C GLY A 11 -13.33 10.01 12.68
N LEU A 12 -12.73 8.90 13.15
CA LEU A 12 -13.03 8.36 14.48
C LEU A 12 -12.70 9.35 15.60
N VAL A 13 -11.52 9.95 15.56
CA VAL A 13 -11.11 10.93 16.57
C VAL A 13 -12.03 12.13 16.58
N VAL A 14 -12.26 12.75 15.43
CA VAL A 14 -13.11 13.94 15.28
C VAL A 14 -14.57 13.63 15.67
N GLY A 15 -15.14 12.55 15.14
CA GLY A 15 -16.50 12.15 15.46
C GLY A 15 -16.71 11.83 16.94
N THR A 16 -15.73 11.18 17.57
CA THR A 16 -15.77 10.89 19.01
C THR A 16 -15.75 12.17 19.84
N ILE A 17 -14.87 13.14 19.51
CA ILE A 17 -14.79 14.43 20.20
C ILE A 17 -16.13 15.17 20.09
N ILE A 18 -16.72 15.23 18.90
CA ILE A 18 -18.02 15.88 18.67
C ILE A 18 -19.13 15.18 19.47
N THR A 19 -19.15 13.85 19.47
CA THR A 19 -20.14 13.04 20.20
C THR A 19 -20.02 13.25 21.72
N ILE A 20 -18.82 13.21 22.27
CA ILE A 20 -18.58 13.48 23.70
C ILE A 20 -19.00 14.91 24.06
N GLY A 21 -18.68 15.88 23.19
CA GLY A 21 -19.15 17.27 23.35
C GLY A 21 -20.68 17.36 23.40
N GLY A 22 -21.39 16.59 22.57
CA GLY A 22 -22.84 16.48 22.60
C GLY A 22 -23.39 15.92 23.93
N PHE A 23 -22.79 14.85 24.46
CA PHE A 23 -23.16 14.31 25.77
C PHE A 23 -22.88 15.30 26.90
N THR A 24 -21.76 15.99 26.86
CA THR A 24 -21.43 17.04 27.84
C THR A 24 -22.43 18.19 27.77
N ALA A 25 -22.80 18.61 26.56
CA ALA A 25 -23.82 19.65 26.35
C ALA A 25 -25.20 19.23 26.90
N TYR A 26 -25.55 17.96 26.78
CA TYR A 26 -26.76 17.40 27.37
C TYR A 26 -26.75 17.56 28.92
N ALA A 27 -25.65 17.17 29.56
CA ALA A 27 -25.50 17.29 31.01
C ALA A 27 -25.48 18.75 31.53
N LEU A 28 -25.18 19.71 30.63
CA LEU A 28 -25.15 21.14 30.93
C LEU A 28 -26.41 21.89 30.47
N ASP A 29 -27.49 21.18 30.14
CA ASP A 29 -28.77 21.75 29.62
C ASP A 29 -28.59 22.70 28.42
N LYS A 30 -27.71 22.33 27.46
CA LYS A 30 -27.45 23.08 26.23
C LYS A 30 -28.07 22.34 25.02
N PRO A 31 -29.40 22.45 24.77
CA PRO A 31 -30.12 21.58 23.83
C PRO A 31 -29.62 21.71 22.39
N ILE A 32 -29.23 22.93 21.94
CA ILE A 32 -28.75 23.14 20.57
C ILE A 32 -27.39 22.45 20.35
N LEU A 33 -26.46 22.56 21.30
CA LEU A 33 -25.15 21.92 21.21
C LEU A 33 -25.26 20.41 21.37
N ASN A 34 -26.16 19.93 22.22
CA ASN A 34 -26.46 18.51 22.37
C ASN A 34 -26.97 17.94 21.03
N LEU A 35 -27.99 18.56 20.44
CA LEU A 35 -28.54 18.12 19.16
C LEU A 35 -27.47 18.11 18.06
N ALA A 36 -26.65 19.16 17.95
CA ALA A 36 -25.55 19.24 17.00
C ALA A 36 -24.51 18.14 17.23
N GLY A 37 -24.12 17.88 18.48
CA GLY A 37 -23.17 16.85 18.85
C GLY A 37 -23.61 15.44 18.46
N PHE A 38 -24.87 15.10 18.70
CA PHE A 38 -25.41 13.80 18.30
C PHE A 38 -25.64 13.71 16.80
N PHE A 39 -26.25 14.73 16.17
CA PHE A 39 -26.63 14.70 14.78
C PHE A 39 -25.41 14.66 13.82
N TYR A 40 -24.30 15.27 14.19
CA TYR A 40 -23.07 15.24 13.41
C TYR A 40 -22.06 14.23 13.94
N GLY A 41 -21.89 14.10 15.27
CA GLY A 41 -20.87 13.24 15.86
C GLY A 41 -21.12 11.76 15.58
N ILE A 42 -22.32 11.25 15.85
CA ILE A 42 -22.64 9.83 15.67
C ILE A 42 -22.51 9.38 14.22
N PRO A 43 -23.08 10.07 13.21
CA PRO A 43 -22.89 9.68 11.82
C PRO A 43 -21.42 9.70 11.37
N VAL A 44 -20.62 10.66 11.81
CA VAL A 44 -19.19 10.71 11.51
C VAL A 44 -18.47 9.50 12.08
N VAL A 45 -18.76 9.09 13.32
CA VAL A 45 -18.19 7.86 13.91
C VAL A 45 -18.60 6.63 13.11
N LEU A 46 -19.87 6.49 12.74
CA LEU A 46 -20.35 5.33 11.98
C LEU A 46 -19.70 5.23 10.59
N ILE A 47 -19.59 6.36 9.88
CA ILE A 47 -18.90 6.42 8.59
C ILE A 47 -17.42 6.07 8.76
N ALA A 48 -16.77 6.61 9.79
CA ALA A 48 -15.36 6.34 10.05
C ALA A 48 -15.11 4.87 10.45
N LEU A 49 -16.04 4.23 11.15
CA LEU A 49 -15.98 2.79 11.43
C LEU A 49 -16.12 1.97 10.14
N ALA A 50 -17.08 2.31 9.28
CA ALA A 50 -17.22 1.65 7.98
C ALA A 50 -15.98 1.80 7.10
N LEU A 51 -15.35 2.99 7.08
CA LEU A 51 -14.06 3.19 6.42
C LEU A 51 -12.95 2.37 7.06
N LYS A 52 -12.95 2.22 8.40
CA LYS A 52 -11.93 1.46 9.11
C LYS A 52 -11.96 -0.04 8.80
N THR A 53 -13.15 -0.61 8.60
CA THR A 53 -13.30 -2.02 8.21
C THR A 53 -12.83 -2.30 6.78
N SER A 54 -12.89 -1.31 5.89
CA SER A 54 -12.45 -1.42 4.50
C SER A 54 -11.03 -0.85 4.25
N GLU A 55 -10.29 -0.55 5.33
CA GLU A 55 -8.99 0.10 5.24
C GLU A 55 -7.86 -0.86 4.89
N LEU A 56 -7.25 -0.66 3.74
CA LEU A 56 -6.00 -1.31 3.37
C LEU A 56 -4.82 -0.42 3.80
N LYS A 57 -3.95 -0.97 4.65
CA LYS A 57 -2.79 -0.26 5.20
C LYS A 57 -1.70 -0.05 4.16
N PRO A 58 -0.92 1.04 4.25
CA PRO A 58 0.28 1.23 3.43
C PRO A 58 1.25 0.06 3.59
N VAL A 59 1.86 -0.32 2.47
CA VAL A 59 2.94 -1.33 2.47
C VAL A 59 4.16 -0.75 3.19
N PRO A 60 4.80 -1.51 4.09
CA PRO A 60 5.96 -1.04 4.81
C PRO A 60 7.20 -0.95 3.91
N TRP A 61 8.06 0.02 4.21
CA TRP A 61 9.38 0.09 3.62
C TRP A 61 10.30 -0.92 4.31
N THR A 62 10.89 -1.85 3.55
CA THR A 62 11.79 -2.86 4.10
C THR A 62 13.18 -2.29 4.38
N VAL A 63 13.59 -1.28 3.60
CA VAL A 63 14.83 -0.54 3.81
C VAL A 63 14.58 0.96 3.60
N PRO A 64 15.13 1.84 4.45
CA PRO A 64 15.06 3.29 4.22
C PRO A 64 15.78 3.68 2.92
N THR A 65 15.15 4.52 2.11
CA THR A 65 15.74 5.02 0.85
C THR A 65 16.89 5.99 1.14
N SER A 66 18.08 5.72 0.62
CA SER A 66 19.25 6.60 0.77
C SER A 66 19.10 7.90 -0.05
N ALA A 67 19.85 8.94 0.32
CA ALA A 67 19.86 10.20 -0.41
C ALA A 67 20.29 10.04 -1.88
N ALA A 68 21.23 9.14 -2.16
CA ALA A 68 21.68 8.83 -3.51
C ALA A 68 20.54 8.23 -4.35
N VAL A 69 19.80 7.27 -3.80
CA VAL A 69 18.65 6.64 -4.48
C VAL A 69 17.50 7.63 -4.65
N LEU A 70 17.30 8.57 -3.72
CA LEU A 70 16.33 9.65 -3.90
C LEU A 70 16.67 10.52 -5.12
N ALA A 71 17.95 10.88 -5.29
CA ALA A 71 18.41 11.65 -6.44
C ALA A 71 18.26 10.87 -7.76
N LEU A 72 18.52 9.55 -7.76
CA LEU A 72 18.26 8.69 -8.90
C LEU A 72 16.78 8.64 -9.25
N ARG A 73 15.91 8.48 -8.25
CA ARG A 73 14.45 8.50 -8.46
C ARG A 73 13.99 9.78 -9.15
N GLU A 74 14.46 10.94 -8.71
CA GLU A 74 14.08 12.22 -9.29
C GLU A 74 14.47 12.33 -10.77
N LYS A 75 15.58 11.74 -11.15
CA LYS A 75 16.11 11.79 -12.52
C LYS A 75 15.55 10.71 -13.45
N GLN A 76 15.31 9.52 -12.92
CA GLN A 76 15.14 8.32 -13.76
C GLN A 76 13.80 7.61 -13.55
N ALA A 77 13.11 7.80 -12.40
CA ALA A 77 11.90 7.04 -12.14
C ALA A 77 10.80 7.34 -13.16
N THR A 78 10.26 6.30 -13.76
CA THR A 78 9.15 6.39 -14.70
C THR A 78 7.86 6.83 -14.00
N LYS A 79 6.88 7.28 -14.79
CA LYS A 79 5.55 7.64 -14.25
C LYS A 79 4.91 6.44 -13.54
N THR A 80 5.03 5.25 -14.13
CA THR A 80 4.47 4.01 -13.56
C THR A 80 5.12 3.63 -12.24
N GLN A 81 6.46 3.65 -12.13
CA GLN A 81 7.15 3.39 -10.88
C GLN A 81 6.72 4.38 -9.77
N ASN A 82 6.65 5.67 -10.10
CA ASN A 82 6.20 6.69 -9.16
C ASN A 82 4.73 6.52 -8.75
N GLN A 83 3.87 6.10 -9.66
CA GLN A 83 2.47 5.82 -9.36
C GLN A 83 2.32 4.60 -8.45
N ILE A 84 2.95 3.48 -8.79
CA ILE A 84 2.95 2.27 -7.95
C ILE A 84 3.42 2.63 -6.54
N ARG A 85 4.60 3.24 -6.41
CA ARG A 85 5.15 3.65 -5.12
C ARG A 85 4.17 4.50 -4.30
N LYS A 86 3.55 5.52 -4.91
CA LYS A 86 2.57 6.39 -4.23
C LYS A 86 1.31 5.62 -3.84
N ASP A 87 0.84 4.72 -4.68
CA ASP A 87 -0.41 4.00 -4.45
C ASP A 87 -0.27 2.96 -3.34
N VAL A 88 0.85 2.24 -3.28
CA VAL A 88 1.07 1.20 -2.25
C VAL A 88 1.52 1.77 -0.90
N THR A 89 2.03 3.00 -0.87
CA THR A 89 2.50 3.65 0.38
C THR A 89 1.47 4.57 1.04
N ARG A 90 0.21 4.52 0.62
CA ARG A 90 -0.90 5.27 1.23
C ARG A 90 -2.01 4.33 1.65
N PHE A 91 -2.86 4.78 2.57
CA PHE A 91 -4.10 4.09 2.88
C PHE A 91 -5.02 4.04 1.67
N ARG A 92 -5.65 2.88 1.46
CA ARG A 92 -6.69 2.66 0.45
C ARG A 92 -7.94 2.15 1.15
N TYR A 93 -9.10 2.30 0.51
CA TYR A 93 -10.38 1.87 1.06
C TYR A 93 -11.14 1.10 0.01
N GLY A 94 -11.84 0.04 0.43
CA GLY A 94 -12.61 -0.80 -0.48
C GLY A 94 -11.78 -1.66 -1.44
N GLN A 95 -10.55 -1.98 -1.04
CA GLN A 95 -9.67 -2.89 -1.75
C GLN A 95 -9.05 -3.88 -0.75
N ASP A 96 -9.03 -5.15 -1.09
CA ASP A 96 -8.51 -6.18 -0.19
C ASP A 96 -6.98 -6.27 -0.25
N ARG A 97 -6.37 -5.91 -1.40
CA ARG A 97 -4.93 -6.04 -1.65
C ARG A 97 -4.38 -4.89 -2.49
N HIS A 98 -3.10 -4.60 -2.27
CA HIS A 98 -2.35 -3.74 -3.19
C HIS A 98 -2.05 -4.45 -4.49
N LEU A 99 -2.20 -3.76 -5.61
CA LEU A 99 -1.91 -4.25 -6.97
C LEU A 99 -2.77 -5.45 -7.41
N ASP A 100 -3.92 -5.70 -6.79
CA ASP A 100 -4.78 -6.85 -7.09
C ASP A 100 -5.14 -6.95 -8.57
N ASP A 101 -5.65 -5.87 -9.17
CA ASP A 101 -5.96 -5.78 -10.61
C ASP A 101 -4.75 -6.04 -11.51
N ALA A 102 -3.56 -5.58 -11.10
CA ALA A 102 -2.33 -5.78 -11.86
C ALA A 102 -1.93 -7.26 -11.83
N LEU A 103 -1.97 -7.90 -10.66
CA LEU A 103 -1.67 -9.33 -10.50
C LEU A 103 -2.64 -10.20 -11.29
N ALA A 104 -3.94 -9.87 -11.25
CA ALA A 104 -4.97 -10.55 -12.04
C ALA A 104 -4.70 -10.45 -13.55
N ARG A 105 -4.40 -9.25 -14.06
CA ARG A 105 -4.07 -9.03 -15.48
C ARG A 105 -2.79 -9.72 -15.92
N LEU A 106 -1.82 -9.84 -15.02
CA LEU A 106 -0.59 -10.58 -15.26
C LEU A 106 -0.82 -12.10 -15.28
N GLY A 107 -1.92 -12.57 -14.66
CA GLY A 107 -2.24 -13.98 -14.51
C GLY A 107 -1.51 -14.63 -13.34
N LEU A 108 -1.23 -13.85 -12.31
CA LEU A 108 -0.64 -14.29 -11.04
C LEU A 108 -1.75 -14.57 -10.02
N GLY A 109 -2.08 -15.84 -9.84
CA GLY A 109 -3.20 -16.29 -9.03
C GLY A 109 -4.53 -16.33 -9.81
N ALA A 110 -5.01 -17.54 -10.09
CA ALA A 110 -6.24 -17.76 -10.86
C ALA A 110 -7.49 -17.35 -10.08
N LYS A 111 -7.45 -17.46 -8.76
CA LYS A 111 -8.50 -17.06 -7.81
C LYS A 111 -7.97 -15.95 -6.92
N ASP A 112 -8.87 -15.16 -6.36
CA ASP A 112 -8.53 -14.07 -5.45
C ASP A 112 -7.70 -14.54 -4.25
N ASP A 113 -8.05 -15.70 -3.68
CA ASP A 113 -7.34 -16.31 -2.55
C ASP A 113 -5.95 -16.88 -2.89
N ASP A 114 -5.65 -17.06 -4.17
CA ASP A 114 -4.36 -17.57 -4.64
C ASP A 114 -3.37 -16.45 -5.01
N ARG A 115 -3.85 -15.20 -5.07
CA ARG A 115 -3.02 -14.07 -5.46
C ARG A 115 -1.99 -13.72 -4.40
N PRO A 116 -0.77 -13.43 -4.84
CA PRO A 116 0.29 -12.96 -3.95
C PRO A 116 -0.08 -11.66 -3.23
N MET A 117 0.45 -11.47 -2.03
CA MET A 117 0.27 -10.25 -1.25
C MET A 117 1.54 -9.42 -1.24
N LEU A 118 1.40 -8.13 -1.53
CA LEU A 118 2.53 -7.20 -1.44
C LEU A 118 2.84 -6.93 0.04
N ALA A 119 3.97 -7.47 0.51
CA ALA A 119 4.40 -7.43 1.91
C ALA A 119 5.40 -6.32 2.22
N GLY A 120 6.16 -5.88 1.21
CA GLY A 120 7.19 -4.86 1.40
C GLY A 120 7.59 -4.19 0.11
N LEU A 121 8.27 -3.04 0.25
CA LEU A 121 8.91 -2.37 -0.86
C LEU A 121 10.20 -1.68 -0.42
N ARG A 122 11.11 -1.51 -1.37
CA ARG A 122 12.31 -0.69 -1.23
C ARG A 122 12.72 -0.07 -2.54
N GLU A 123 13.51 0.97 -2.45
CA GLU A 123 14.14 1.62 -3.60
C GLU A 123 15.64 1.38 -3.52
N VAL A 124 16.26 1.00 -4.64
CA VAL A 124 17.69 0.71 -4.70
C VAL A 124 18.34 1.29 -5.96
N ASP A 125 19.66 1.43 -5.89
CA ASP A 125 20.51 1.67 -7.05
C ASP A 125 20.98 0.32 -7.59
N THR A 126 20.68 0.06 -8.85
CA THR A 126 21.11 -1.16 -9.55
C THR A 126 22.05 -0.77 -10.69
N GLY A 127 23.33 -0.64 -10.34
CA GLY A 127 24.37 -0.28 -11.33
C GLY A 127 24.18 1.10 -11.98
N GLY A 128 23.78 2.11 -11.20
CA GLY A 128 23.51 3.45 -11.66
C GLY A 128 22.08 3.67 -12.19
N SER A 129 21.23 2.64 -12.15
CA SER A 129 19.81 2.71 -12.54
C SER A 129 18.90 2.69 -11.31
N TYR A 130 17.86 3.53 -11.32
CA TYR A 130 16.83 3.49 -10.30
C TYR A 130 16.02 2.21 -10.39
N ALA A 131 15.81 1.53 -9.27
CA ALA A 131 14.95 0.36 -9.18
C ALA A 131 13.95 0.49 -8.02
N LEU A 132 12.68 0.17 -8.31
CA LEU A 132 11.63 -0.04 -7.32
C LEU A 132 11.47 -1.55 -7.15
N VAL A 133 11.78 -2.06 -5.97
CA VAL A 133 11.66 -3.48 -5.62
C VAL A 133 10.41 -3.70 -4.80
N LEU A 134 9.57 -4.61 -5.25
CA LEU A 134 8.33 -5.04 -4.61
C LEU A 134 8.53 -6.45 -4.07
N GLU A 135 8.22 -6.66 -2.79
CA GLU A 135 8.35 -7.95 -2.11
C GLU A 135 6.97 -8.56 -1.89
N PHE A 136 6.73 -9.72 -2.50
CA PHE A 136 5.44 -10.41 -2.42
C PHE A 136 5.54 -11.67 -1.56
N GLU A 137 4.59 -11.89 -0.67
CA GLU A 137 4.27 -13.19 -0.10
C GLU A 137 3.49 -13.99 -1.14
N SER A 138 4.03 -15.13 -1.56
CA SER A 138 3.54 -15.89 -2.70
C SER A 138 3.47 -17.39 -2.42
N PRO A 139 2.69 -17.84 -1.40
CA PRO A 139 2.68 -19.24 -0.98
C PRO A 139 2.07 -20.18 -2.02
N LYS A 140 1.20 -19.67 -2.91
CA LYS A 140 0.47 -20.47 -3.89
C LYS A 140 0.93 -20.28 -5.34
N VAL A 141 1.77 -19.27 -5.60
CA VAL A 141 2.32 -19.00 -6.93
C VAL A 141 3.84 -19.17 -6.88
N PRO A 142 4.39 -20.27 -7.40
CA PRO A 142 5.82 -20.55 -7.34
C PRO A 142 6.63 -19.60 -8.27
N LEU A 143 7.94 -19.54 -8.01
CA LEU A 143 8.88 -18.65 -8.71
C LEU A 143 8.83 -18.81 -10.25
N GLU A 144 8.75 -20.04 -10.72
CA GLU A 144 8.74 -20.35 -12.15
C GLU A 144 7.54 -19.72 -12.88
N VAL A 145 6.40 -19.61 -12.18
CA VAL A 145 5.22 -18.92 -12.73
C VAL A 145 5.48 -17.42 -12.83
N TRP A 146 6.13 -16.82 -11.85
CA TRP A 146 6.52 -15.40 -11.89
C TRP A 146 7.50 -15.14 -13.05
N GLU A 147 8.54 -15.95 -13.16
CA GLU A 147 9.55 -15.84 -14.23
C GLU A 147 8.90 -15.97 -15.62
N SER A 148 7.93 -16.89 -15.78
CA SER A 148 7.18 -17.02 -17.04
C SER A 148 6.38 -15.76 -17.43
N LYS A 149 6.14 -14.85 -16.49
CA LYS A 149 5.41 -13.58 -16.73
C LYS A 149 6.33 -12.37 -16.84
N GLN A 150 7.64 -12.53 -16.74
CA GLN A 150 8.61 -11.43 -16.73
C GLN A 150 8.42 -10.49 -17.94
N GLU A 151 8.41 -11.03 -19.14
CA GLU A 151 8.22 -10.23 -20.39
C GLU A 151 6.85 -9.50 -20.39
N LYS A 152 5.81 -10.16 -19.88
CA LYS A 152 4.48 -9.55 -19.75
C LYS A 152 4.49 -8.41 -18.74
N MET A 153 5.24 -8.56 -17.64
CA MET A 153 5.42 -7.50 -16.62
C MET A 153 6.17 -6.30 -17.20
N GLU A 154 7.23 -6.50 -17.96
CA GLU A 154 7.97 -5.42 -18.63
C GLU A 154 7.05 -4.59 -19.52
N LYS A 155 6.25 -5.25 -20.35
CA LYS A 155 5.23 -4.58 -21.18
C LYS A 155 4.14 -3.88 -20.35
N PHE A 156 3.76 -4.47 -19.22
CA PHE A 156 2.71 -3.94 -18.36
C PHE A 156 3.16 -2.71 -17.58
N PHE A 157 4.38 -2.72 -17.04
CA PHE A 157 4.94 -1.59 -16.29
C PHE A 157 5.41 -0.45 -17.19
N GLY A 158 5.48 -0.67 -18.48
CA GLY A 158 5.65 0.37 -19.49
C GLY A 158 7.04 0.45 -20.11
N PRO A 159 7.22 1.39 -21.04
CA PRO A 159 8.48 1.56 -21.73
C PRO A 159 9.58 2.00 -20.76
N ASN A 160 10.82 1.71 -21.13
CA ASN A 160 12.03 2.11 -20.41
C ASN A 160 12.18 1.46 -19.03
N VAL A 161 11.61 0.26 -18.84
CA VAL A 161 11.87 -0.57 -17.67
C VAL A 161 12.21 -1.99 -18.06
N ARG A 162 13.03 -2.64 -17.28
CA ARG A 162 13.22 -4.09 -17.25
C ARG A 162 12.77 -4.62 -15.90
N VAL A 163 12.35 -5.86 -15.88
CA VAL A 163 11.90 -6.53 -14.66
C VAL A 163 12.87 -7.64 -14.32
N GLU A 164 13.34 -7.69 -13.08
CA GLU A 164 14.07 -8.82 -12.54
C GLU A 164 13.24 -9.48 -11.44
N ILE A 165 13.15 -10.80 -11.48
CA ILE A 165 12.40 -11.60 -10.51
C ILE A 165 13.38 -12.51 -9.80
N LYS A 166 13.33 -12.51 -8.46
CA LYS A 166 14.24 -13.31 -7.62
C LYS A 166 13.50 -13.82 -6.39
N PRO A 167 13.91 -14.96 -5.81
CA PRO A 167 13.46 -15.28 -4.47
C PRO A 167 13.96 -14.22 -3.50
N ALA A 168 13.11 -13.76 -2.59
CA ALA A 168 13.53 -12.82 -1.57
C ALA A 168 14.45 -13.50 -0.57
N THR A 169 15.63 -12.93 -0.36
CA THR A 169 16.52 -13.33 0.71
C THR A 169 15.99 -12.78 2.02
N SER A 170 15.22 -13.58 2.75
CA SER A 170 14.63 -13.16 4.04
C SER A 170 15.69 -12.82 5.06
N GLY A 171 15.74 -11.56 5.47
CA GLY A 171 16.53 -11.10 6.62
C GLY A 171 15.88 -11.30 7.99
N ALA A 172 14.72 -11.97 8.10
CA ALA A 172 14.08 -12.25 9.37
C ALA A 172 13.69 -13.73 9.44
N ALA A 173 14.39 -14.46 10.29
CA ALA A 173 14.29 -15.90 10.52
C ALA A 173 13.06 -16.30 11.35
N THR A 174 11.84 -15.86 10.98
CA THR A 174 10.63 -16.30 11.69
C THR A 174 9.53 -16.49 10.67
N GLU A 175 9.44 -17.72 10.13
CA GLU A 175 8.48 -18.26 9.19
C GLU A 175 8.90 -18.18 7.70
N PRO A 176 9.00 -19.31 7.01
CA PRO A 176 9.41 -19.39 5.62
C PRO A 176 8.21 -19.36 4.67
N GLU A 177 7.46 -18.28 4.65
CA GLU A 177 6.58 -18.08 3.50
C GLU A 177 7.46 -17.75 2.28
N PRO A 178 7.27 -18.43 1.13
CA PRO A 178 8.05 -18.14 -0.07
C PRO A 178 7.77 -16.70 -0.51
N ARG A 179 8.78 -15.85 -0.38
CA ARG A 179 8.74 -14.46 -0.81
C ARG A 179 9.44 -14.29 -2.15
N ILE A 180 8.84 -13.47 -2.99
CA ILE A 180 9.36 -13.16 -4.32
C ILE A 180 9.59 -11.66 -4.44
N GLU A 181 10.76 -11.29 -4.90
CA GLU A 181 11.12 -9.92 -5.24
C GLU A 181 10.92 -9.66 -6.71
N VAL A 182 10.23 -8.58 -7.02
CA VAL A 182 10.05 -8.04 -8.37
C VAL A 182 10.71 -6.67 -8.41
N ALA A 183 11.87 -6.57 -9.05
CA ALA A 183 12.58 -5.32 -9.25
C ALA A 183 12.18 -4.70 -10.60
N ILE A 184 11.57 -3.53 -10.56
CA ILE A 184 11.24 -2.72 -11.74
C ILE A 184 12.37 -1.71 -11.89
N ILE A 185 13.26 -1.93 -12.87
CA ILE A 185 14.52 -1.21 -13.06
C ILE A 185 14.39 -0.29 -14.26
N THR A 186 14.71 0.98 -14.09
CA THR A 186 14.72 1.93 -15.21
C THR A 186 15.82 1.60 -16.19
N GLN A 187 15.50 1.57 -17.48
CA GLN A 187 16.45 1.50 -18.58
C GLN A 187 16.74 2.92 -19.08
N ALA A 188 18.03 3.25 -19.17
CA ALA A 188 18.49 4.54 -19.70
C ALA A 188 18.34 4.61 -21.23
#